data_fa66fa241db3b513585d1875e7cf13bf
#
_entry.id   fa66fa241db3b513585d1875e7cf13bf
#
_cell.length_a   1.000
_cell.length_b   1.000
_cell.length_c   1.000
_cell.angle_alpha   90.00
_cell.angle_beta   90.00
_cell.angle_gamma   90.00
#
_symmetry.space_group_name_H-M   'P 1'
#
loop_
_entity.id
_entity.type
_entity.pdbx_description
1 polymer ?
#
loop_
_entity_poly.entity_id
_entity_poly.type
_entity_poly.pdbx_seq_one_letter_code
_entity_poly.pdbx_strand_id
1 'polypeptide(L)'
;ADAQEVLLCIQTGKTLDDANRMRMDTRQLYVKSEDEMRTLFAACPDAVDRTQEIADRCNVEFEFGVTRLPHYPVPEGETALSMLTRLTHAGLRERYPDAKETDEPWQRLNYELNVISSMGYVDYFLIVWDFIRYAKSQGIMVGPGRGSGAGSIVAYSLGITMLDPLKYQLLFERFLNPERVTMPVSYTHLRAHETVL
;
A
#
# COMPACT_ATOMS: atom_id res chain seq x y z
N ALA A 1 -17.62 21.63 -1.10
CA ALA A 1 -17.48 22.04 -2.52
C ALA A 1 -16.30 22.99 -2.69
N ASP A 2 -16.24 24.10 -1.95
CA ASP A 2 -15.25 25.17 -2.18
C ASP A 2 -13.80 24.68 -1.93
N ALA A 3 -13.56 23.92 -0.86
CA ALA A 3 -12.25 23.34 -0.59
C ALA A 3 -11.79 22.38 -1.72
N GLN A 4 -12.71 21.60 -2.29
CA GLN A 4 -12.41 20.71 -3.40
C GLN A 4 -12.06 21.49 -4.68
N GLU A 5 -12.71 22.61 -4.93
CA GLU A 5 -12.38 23.47 -6.07
C GLU A 5 -10.98 24.08 -5.94
N VAL A 6 -10.58 24.47 -4.72
CA VAL A 6 -9.20 24.92 -4.44
C VAL A 6 -8.20 23.82 -4.73
N LEU A 7 -8.45 22.58 -4.25
CA LEU A 7 -7.58 21.45 -4.50
C LEU A 7 -7.44 21.13 -6.00
N LEU A 8 -8.54 21.20 -6.76
CA LEU A 8 -8.52 21.04 -8.22
C LEU A 8 -7.68 22.13 -8.89
N CYS A 9 -7.79 23.38 -8.43
CA CYS A 9 -6.96 24.46 -8.94
C CYS A 9 -5.48 24.21 -8.69
N ILE A 10 -5.10 23.80 -7.47
CA ILE A 10 -3.71 23.47 -7.14
C ILE A 10 -3.19 22.33 -8.02
N GLN A 11 -3.99 21.26 -8.19
CA GLN A 11 -3.62 20.10 -8.99
C GLN A 11 -3.43 20.44 -10.48
N THR A 12 -4.23 21.36 -11.00
CA THR A 12 -4.21 21.72 -12.43
C THR A 12 -3.40 22.96 -12.74
N GLY A 13 -2.75 23.58 -11.74
CA GLY A 13 -1.99 24.83 -11.91
C GLY A 13 -2.87 26.01 -12.33
N LYS A 14 -4.12 26.07 -11.83
CA LYS A 14 -5.11 27.09 -12.09
C LYS A 14 -5.43 27.91 -10.86
N THR A 15 -6.09 29.05 -11.05
CA THR A 15 -6.65 29.87 -9.96
C THR A 15 -8.16 29.77 -9.95
N LEU A 16 -8.81 30.25 -8.87
CA LEU A 16 -10.27 30.27 -8.79
C LEU A 16 -10.91 31.20 -9.82
N ASP A 17 -10.17 32.20 -10.28
CA ASP A 17 -10.62 33.21 -11.26
C ASP A 17 -10.48 32.75 -12.71
N ASP A 18 -9.75 31.65 -12.95
CA ASP A 18 -9.58 31.10 -14.31
C ASP A 18 -10.91 30.59 -14.88
N ALA A 19 -11.31 31.13 -16.03
CA ALA A 19 -12.55 30.76 -16.70
C ALA A 19 -12.56 29.28 -17.15
N ASN A 20 -11.37 28.73 -17.54
CA ASN A 20 -11.19 27.38 -18.07
C ASN A 20 -10.67 26.41 -16.99
N ARG A 21 -10.94 26.65 -15.72
CA ARG A 21 -10.60 25.71 -14.66
C ARG A 21 -11.58 24.54 -14.60
N MET A 22 -11.11 23.39 -14.13
CA MET A 22 -11.99 22.28 -13.81
C MET A 22 -12.91 22.68 -12.64
N ARG A 23 -14.20 22.43 -12.78
CA ARG A 23 -15.22 22.70 -11.77
C ARG A 23 -16.04 21.47 -11.53
N MET A 24 -16.61 21.35 -10.35
CA MET A 24 -17.62 20.35 -10.07
C MET A 24 -18.97 20.83 -10.66
N ASP A 25 -19.60 19.99 -11.47
CA ASP A 25 -20.87 20.31 -12.12
C ASP A 25 -22.04 20.41 -11.14
N THR A 26 -21.84 19.93 -9.92
CA THR A 26 -22.87 19.91 -8.89
C THR A 26 -22.29 20.15 -7.50
N ARG A 27 -23.08 20.78 -6.65
CA ARG A 27 -22.79 20.90 -5.22
C ARG A 27 -23.46 19.81 -4.36
N GLN A 28 -24.09 18.83 -5.01
CA GLN A 28 -24.88 17.79 -4.34
C GLN A 28 -24.04 16.58 -3.86
N LEU A 29 -22.71 16.65 -3.92
CA LEU A 29 -21.78 15.59 -3.49
C LEU A 29 -21.44 15.71 -2.01
N TYR A 30 -22.44 15.62 -1.17
CA TYR A 30 -22.32 15.60 0.31
C TYR A 30 -23.19 14.48 0.88
N VAL A 31 -22.95 14.13 2.13
CA VAL A 31 -23.80 13.17 2.85
C VAL A 31 -25.13 13.83 3.15
N LYS A 32 -26.18 13.36 2.49
CA LYS A 32 -27.53 13.91 2.62
C LYS A 32 -28.22 13.38 3.87
N SER A 33 -29.12 14.20 4.42
CA SER A 33 -30.01 13.76 5.49
C SER A 33 -31.05 12.76 5.00
N GLU A 34 -31.69 12.06 5.93
CA GLU A 34 -32.77 11.12 5.59
C GLU A 34 -33.91 11.81 4.84
N ASP A 35 -34.32 13.01 5.29
CA ASP A 35 -35.40 13.77 4.64
C ASP A 35 -35.05 14.17 3.22
N GLU A 36 -33.80 14.58 2.96
CA GLU A 36 -33.32 14.88 1.62
C GLU A 36 -33.30 13.63 0.73
N MET A 37 -32.87 12.49 1.28
CA MET A 37 -32.89 11.20 0.55
C MET A 37 -34.32 10.75 0.26
N ARG A 38 -35.23 10.86 1.22
CA ARG A 38 -36.66 10.53 1.00
C ARG A 38 -37.28 11.42 -0.08
N THR A 39 -36.91 12.68 -0.13
CA THR A 39 -37.35 13.58 -1.21
C THR A 39 -36.82 13.16 -2.58
N LEU A 40 -35.54 12.78 -2.66
CA LEU A 40 -34.89 12.33 -3.91
C LEU A 40 -35.45 10.99 -4.40
N PHE A 41 -35.78 10.09 -3.47
CA PHE A 41 -36.30 8.75 -3.74
C PHE A 41 -37.82 8.64 -3.53
N ALA A 42 -38.56 9.73 -3.67
CA ALA A 42 -40.00 9.75 -3.48
C ALA A 42 -40.76 8.70 -4.34
N ALA A 43 -40.22 8.37 -5.52
CA ALA A 43 -40.75 7.32 -6.39
C ALA A 43 -40.44 5.87 -5.89
N CYS A 44 -39.54 5.72 -4.92
CA CYS A 44 -39.13 4.42 -4.39
C CYS A 44 -38.80 4.55 -2.88
N PRO A 45 -39.80 4.85 -2.02
CA PRO A 45 -39.58 5.14 -0.61
C PRO A 45 -38.95 3.94 0.14
N ASP A 46 -39.35 2.72 -0.23
CA ASP A 46 -38.77 1.50 0.32
C ASP A 46 -37.25 1.39 0.23
N ALA A 47 -36.63 2.08 -0.74
CA ALA A 47 -35.19 2.08 -0.89
C ALA A 47 -34.49 2.75 0.29
N VAL A 48 -35.09 3.80 0.87
CA VAL A 48 -34.56 4.49 2.05
C VAL A 48 -34.78 3.64 3.30
N ASP A 49 -35.96 3.04 3.47
CA ASP A 49 -36.28 2.18 4.62
C ASP A 49 -35.37 0.94 4.65
N ARG A 50 -35.05 0.36 3.51
CA ARG A 50 -34.11 -0.78 3.41
C ARG A 50 -32.71 -0.46 3.86
N THR A 51 -32.26 0.80 3.82
CA THR A 51 -30.93 1.16 4.34
C THR A 51 -30.85 0.92 5.84
N GLN A 52 -31.91 1.25 6.59
CA GLN A 52 -32.00 0.96 8.02
C GLN A 52 -32.12 -0.55 8.29
N GLU A 53 -32.96 -1.25 7.53
CA GLU A 53 -33.08 -2.70 7.63
C GLU A 53 -31.73 -3.41 7.43
N ILE A 54 -30.93 -2.96 6.45
CA ILE A 54 -29.59 -3.52 6.20
C ILE A 54 -28.65 -3.16 7.36
N ALA A 55 -28.68 -1.92 7.85
CA ALA A 55 -27.86 -1.50 8.97
C ALA A 55 -28.14 -2.33 10.23
N ASP A 56 -29.41 -2.58 10.53
CA ASP A 56 -29.84 -3.39 11.68
C ASP A 56 -29.39 -4.87 11.60
N ARG A 57 -29.18 -5.38 10.39
CA ARG A 57 -28.63 -6.72 10.13
C ARG A 57 -27.11 -6.78 10.23
N CYS A 58 -26.44 -5.63 10.18
CA CYS A 58 -24.99 -5.54 10.30
C CYS A 58 -24.60 -5.43 11.77
N ASN A 59 -23.85 -6.42 12.25
CA ASN A 59 -23.33 -6.44 13.62
C ASN A 59 -21.82 -6.59 13.55
N VAL A 60 -21.10 -5.46 13.34
CA VAL A 60 -19.65 -5.43 13.16
C VAL A 60 -19.04 -4.51 14.20
N GLU A 61 -18.13 -5.06 14.99
CA GLU A 61 -17.31 -4.32 15.92
C GLU A 61 -15.88 -4.17 15.37
N PHE A 62 -15.35 -2.96 15.41
CA PHE A 62 -13.98 -2.67 15.00
C PHE A 62 -13.06 -2.57 16.21
N GLU A 63 -12.04 -3.41 16.26
CA GLU A 63 -10.94 -3.24 17.21
C GLU A 63 -9.90 -2.28 16.63
N PHE A 64 -9.90 -1.05 17.10
CA PHE A 64 -8.93 -0.05 16.67
C PHE A 64 -7.57 -0.26 17.34
N GLY A 65 -6.49 0.02 16.61
CA GLY A 65 -5.11 -0.06 17.14
C GLY A 65 -4.52 -1.46 17.23
N VAL A 66 -5.25 -2.48 16.79
CA VAL A 66 -4.76 -3.87 16.75
C VAL A 66 -4.37 -4.24 15.32
N THR A 67 -3.08 -4.43 15.09
CA THR A 67 -2.56 -4.95 13.82
C THR A 67 -2.59 -6.47 13.85
N ARG A 68 -3.45 -7.08 13.03
CA ARG A 68 -3.57 -8.55 12.91
C ARG A 68 -2.79 -9.04 11.69
N LEU A 69 -1.47 -9.03 11.78
CA LEU A 69 -0.62 -9.67 10.77
C LEU A 69 -0.40 -11.13 11.17
N PRO A 70 -0.53 -12.09 10.23
CA PRO A 70 -0.13 -13.46 10.50
C PRO A 70 1.38 -13.53 10.69
N HIS A 71 1.83 -14.45 11.56
CA HIS A 71 3.25 -14.74 11.74
C HIS A 71 3.73 -15.66 10.63
N TYR A 72 4.87 -15.32 10.04
CA TYR A 72 5.51 -16.17 9.05
C TYR A 72 6.24 -17.33 9.76
N PRO A 73 6.03 -18.60 9.35
CA PRO A 73 6.74 -19.72 9.96
C PRO A 73 8.23 -19.68 9.61
N VAL A 74 9.07 -19.57 10.62
CA VAL A 74 10.53 -19.55 10.45
C VAL A 74 11.14 -20.89 10.85
N PRO A 75 12.31 -21.27 10.29
CA PRO A 75 13.03 -22.46 10.71
C PRO A 75 13.38 -22.45 12.20
N GLU A 76 13.53 -23.63 12.79
CA GLU A 76 13.94 -23.77 14.19
C GLU A 76 15.31 -23.09 14.44
N GLY A 77 15.40 -22.29 15.48
CA GLY A 77 16.59 -21.52 15.82
C GLY A 77 16.72 -20.16 15.13
N GLU A 78 15.82 -19.80 14.21
CA GLU A 78 15.76 -18.45 13.59
C GLU A 78 14.60 -17.62 14.18
N THR A 79 14.74 -16.30 14.10
CA THR A 79 13.66 -15.35 14.28
C THR A 79 13.25 -14.80 12.91
N ALA A 80 12.02 -14.27 12.80
CA ALA A 80 11.58 -13.64 11.56
C ALA A 80 12.55 -12.52 11.09
N LEU A 81 13.06 -11.71 12.02
CA LEU A 81 14.03 -10.67 11.74
C LEU A 81 15.38 -11.23 11.26
N SER A 82 15.92 -12.28 11.91
CA SER A 82 17.18 -12.88 11.47
C SER A 82 17.07 -13.49 10.09
N MET A 83 15.94 -14.15 9.80
CA MET A 83 15.65 -14.69 8.47
C MET A 83 15.54 -13.56 7.41
N LEU A 84 14.78 -12.51 7.70
CA LEU A 84 14.65 -11.36 6.79
C LEU A 84 16.02 -10.73 6.50
N THR A 85 16.82 -10.50 7.54
CA THR A 85 18.18 -9.93 7.43
C THR A 85 19.07 -10.83 6.55
N ARG A 86 19.09 -12.12 6.80
CA ARG A 86 19.89 -13.08 6.02
C ARG A 86 19.49 -13.08 4.54
N LEU A 87 18.19 -13.12 4.26
CA LEU A 87 17.68 -13.11 2.87
C LEU A 87 18.00 -11.81 2.14
N THR A 88 17.83 -10.68 2.81
CA THR A 88 18.10 -9.36 2.21
C THR A 88 19.59 -9.13 1.98
N HIS A 89 20.47 -9.57 2.93
CA HIS A 89 21.92 -9.50 2.73
C HIS A 89 22.37 -10.35 1.55
N ALA A 90 21.84 -11.57 1.40
CA ALA A 90 22.13 -12.40 0.24
C ALA A 90 21.71 -11.75 -1.07
N GLY A 91 20.47 -11.28 -1.12
CA GLY A 91 19.95 -10.61 -2.32
C GLY A 91 20.64 -9.27 -2.63
N LEU A 92 21.07 -8.52 -1.61
CA LEU A 92 21.81 -7.27 -1.84
C LEU A 92 23.16 -7.56 -2.50
N ARG A 93 23.89 -8.61 -2.05
CA ARG A 93 25.15 -9.02 -2.68
C ARG A 93 24.98 -9.44 -4.14
N GLU A 94 23.85 -10.05 -4.48
CA GLU A 94 23.54 -10.37 -5.88
C GLU A 94 23.25 -9.14 -6.73
N ARG A 95 22.58 -8.13 -6.14
CA ARG A 95 22.19 -6.89 -6.81
C ARG A 95 23.33 -5.89 -6.95
N TYR A 96 24.20 -5.82 -5.94
CA TYR A 96 25.33 -4.90 -5.84
C TYR A 96 26.61 -5.66 -5.46
N PRO A 97 27.16 -6.48 -6.38
CA PRO A 97 28.29 -7.38 -6.07
C PRO A 97 29.56 -6.65 -5.63
N ASP A 98 29.76 -5.41 -6.12
CA ASP A 98 30.94 -4.61 -5.84
C ASP A 98 30.80 -3.69 -4.62
N ALA A 99 29.58 -3.60 -4.03
CA ALA A 99 29.32 -2.71 -2.91
C ALA A 99 29.91 -3.24 -1.60
N LYS A 100 30.66 -2.42 -0.91
CA LYS A 100 31.17 -2.69 0.43
C LYS A 100 30.10 -2.38 1.47
N GLU A 101 30.24 -2.96 2.66
CA GLU A 101 29.28 -2.75 3.77
C GLU A 101 29.20 -1.28 4.24
N THR A 102 30.19 -0.47 3.89
CA THR A 102 30.22 0.98 4.16
C THR A 102 29.51 1.83 3.10
N ASP A 103 29.13 1.23 1.97
CA ASP A 103 28.58 1.95 0.82
C ASP A 103 27.08 2.18 0.98
N GLU A 104 26.54 3.11 0.21
CA GLU A 104 25.16 3.55 0.26
C GLU A 104 24.13 2.40 0.23
N PRO A 105 24.26 1.36 -0.62
CA PRO A 105 23.28 0.27 -0.64
C PRO A 105 23.13 -0.44 0.71
N TRP A 106 24.25 -0.69 1.41
CA TRP A 106 24.25 -1.34 2.70
C TRP A 106 23.73 -0.44 3.82
N GLN A 107 24.09 0.83 3.80
CA GLN A 107 23.58 1.82 4.76
C GLN A 107 22.06 1.94 4.63
N ARG A 108 21.56 2.05 3.41
CA ARG A 108 20.13 2.11 3.12
C ARG A 108 19.40 0.83 3.53
N LEU A 109 19.96 -0.35 3.25
CA LEU A 109 19.39 -1.63 3.66
C LEU A 109 19.24 -1.69 5.18
N ASN A 110 20.28 -1.37 5.92
CA ASN A 110 20.27 -1.40 7.38
C ASN A 110 19.26 -0.40 7.96
N TYR A 111 19.18 0.78 7.39
CA TYR A 111 18.17 1.77 7.77
C TYR A 111 16.73 1.23 7.56
N GLU A 112 16.44 0.69 6.38
CA GLU A 112 15.11 0.14 6.09
C GLU A 112 14.76 -1.06 6.97
N LEU A 113 15.70 -1.97 7.22
CA LEU A 113 15.49 -3.11 8.13
C LEU A 113 15.14 -2.65 9.55
N ASN A 114 15.80 -1.61 10.05
CA ASN A 114 15.48 -1.04 11.36
C ASN A 114 14.07 -0.45 11.39
N VAL A 115 13.67 0.29 10.37
CA VAL A 115 12.32 0.88 10.27
C VAL A 115 11.27 -0.24 10.18
N ILE A 116 11.47 -1.23 9.30
CA ILE A 116 10.57 -2.37 9.12
C ILE A 116 10.39 -3.13 10.43
N SER A 117 11.49 -3.37 11.16
CA SER A 117 11.45 -4.06 12.45
C SER A 117 10.73 -3.23 13.51
N SER A 118 11.04 -1.96 13.65
CA SER A 118 10.41 -1.07 14.63
C SER A 118 8.92 -0.88 14.42
N MET A 119 8.47 -0.93 13.16
CA MET A 119 7.06 -0.83 12.79
C MET A 119 6.31 -2.18 12.85
N GLY A 120 7.01 -3.31 13.11
CA GLY A 120 6.39 -4.64 13.21
C GLY A 120 6.01 -5.27 11.87
N TYR A 121 6.65 -4.89 10.76
CA TYR A 121 6.31 -5.38 9.42
C TYR A 121 7.24 -6.48 8.89
N VAL A 122 8.05 -7.09 9.74
CA VAL A 122 8.98 -8.18 9.36
C VAL A 122 8.24 -9.34 8.70
N ASP A 123 7.19 -9.83 9.36
CA ASP A 123 6.37 -10.94 8.85
C ASP A 123 5.70 -10.60 7.50
N TYR A 124 5.25 -9.34 7.34
CA TYR A 124 4.70 -8.88 6.07
C TYR A 124 5.69 -9.05 4.90
N PHE A 125 6.94 -8.63 5.08
CA PHE A 125 7.95 -8.78 4.04
C PHE A 125 8.27 -10.24 3.72
N LEU A 126 8.32 -11.11 4.73
CA LEU A 126 8.55 -12.54 4.55
C LEU A 126 7.39 -13.22 3.81
N ILE A 127 6.15 -12.89 4.16
CA ILE A 127 4.95 -13.40 3.49
C ILE A 127 4.93 -12.97 2.01
N VAL A 128 5.18 -11.69 1.74
CA VAL A 128 5.21 -11.17 0.36
C VAL A 128 6.35 -11.81 -0.44
N TRP A 129 7.53 -11.94 0.15
CA TRP A 129 8.66 -12.63 -0.46
C TRP A 129 8.33 -14.07 -0.82
N ASP A 130 7.69 -14.81 0.09
CA ASP A 130 7.43 -16.24 -0.11
C ASP A 130 6.46 -16.48 -1.27
N PHE A 131 5.33 -15.79 -1.33
CA PHE A 131 4.40 -16.00 -2.44
C PHE A 131 4.96 -15.53 -3.79
N ILE A 132 5.78 -14.47 -3.83
CA ILE A 132 6.45 -14.02 -5.05
C ILE A 132 7.51 -15.03 -5.49
N ARG A 133 8.31 -15.54 -4.56
CA ARG A 133 9.29 -16.58 -4.80
C ARG A 133 8.61 -17.85 -5.35
N TYR A 134 7.51 -18.25 -4.72
CA TYR A 134 6.72 -19.40 -5.19
C TYR A 134 6.20 -19.19 -6.61
N ALA A 135 5.57 -18.05 -6.88
CA ALA A 135 5.07 -17.74 -8.23
C ALA A 135 6.18 -17.84 -9.30
N LYS A 136 7.34 -17.22 -9.01
CA LYS A 136 8.50 -17.28 -9.90
C LYS A 136 9.00 -18.72 -10.11
N SER A 137 9.04 -19.54 -9.05
CA SER A 137 9.45 -20.95 -9.13
C SER A 137 8.51 -21.80 -9.98
N GLN A 138 7.25 -21.42 -10.10
CA GLN A 138 6.24 -22.06 -10.95
C GLN A 138 6.17 -21.48 -12.37
N GLY A 139 7.10 -20.58 -12.74
CA GLY A 139 7.08 -19.92 -14.04
C GLY A 139 5.91 -18.94 -14.21
N ILE A 140 5.23 -18.56 -13.12
CA ILE A 140 4.17 -17.56 -13.15
C ILE A 140 4.81 -16.18 -13.26
N MET A 141 4.37 -15.41 -14.25
CA MET A 141 4.90 -14.07 -14.48
C MET A 141 4.49 -13.13 -13.35
N VAL A 142 5.48 -12.50 -12.74
CA VAL A 142 5.28 -11.47 -11.68
C VAL A 142 5.73 -10.14 -12.25
N GLY A 143 4.89 -9.11 -12.12
CA GLY A 143 5.24 -7.76 -12.52
C GLY A 143 6.44 -7.20 -11.77
N PRO A 144 7.14 -6.17 -12.32
CA PRO A 144 8.36 -5.62 -11.73
C PRO A 144 8.13 -4.90 -10.38
N GLY A 145 6.91 -4.88 -9.91
CA GLY A 145 6.45 -4.09 -8.77
C GLY A 145 5.92 -2.73 -9.21
N ARG A 146 4.95 -2.22 -8.46
CA ARG A 146 4.34 -0.89 -8.67
C ARG A 146 3.96 -0.26 -7.33
N GLY A 147 3.63 1.02 -7.36
CA GLY A 147 3.32 1.78 -6.17
C GLY A 147 4.59 2.14 -5.38
N SER A 148 4.40 2.50 -4.13
CA SER A 148 5.48 3.00 -3.26
C SER A 148 6.48 1.92 -2.85
N GLY A 149 6.10 0.63 -2.89
CA GLY A 149 6.99 -0.49 -2.53
C GLY A 149 8.26 -0.58 -3.38
N ALA A 150 8.25 -0.01 -4.61
CA ALA A 150 9.45 0.11 -5.45
C ALA A 150 10.55 0.98 -4.83
N GLY A 151 10.21 1.82 -3.83
CA GLY A 151 11.19 2.64 -3.11
C GLY A 151 12.01 1.89 -2.05
N SER A 152 11.72 0.60 -1.80
CA SER A 152 12.39 -0.20 -0.79
C SER A 152 13.54 -1.03 -1.37
N ILE A 153 14.76 -0.84 -0.82
CA ILE A 153 15.92 -1.68 -1.16
C ILE A 153 15.78 -3.08 -0.54
N VAL A 154 15.07 -3.22 0.58
CA VAL A 154 14.72 -4.52 1.17
C VAL A 154 13.84 -5.31 0.20
N ALA A 155 12.78 -4.69 -0.35
CA ALA A 155 11.92 -5.33 -1.35
C ALA A 155 12.68 -5.69 -2.65
N TYR A 156 13.60 -4.84 -3.08
CA TYR A 156 14.46 -5.07 -4.23
C TYR A 156 15.43 -6.23 -4.01
N SER A 157 16.08 -6.29 -2.85
CA SER A 157 16.99 -7.37 -2.46
C SER A 157 16.26 -8.72 -2.35
N LEU A 158 15.03 -8.73 -1.85
CA LEU A 158 14.19 -9.94 -1.80
C LEU A 158 13.64 -10.36 -3.16
N GLY A 159 13.84 -9.57 -4.21
CA GLY A 159 13.26 -9.83 -5.53
C GLY A 159 11.74 -9.66 -5.56
N ILE A 160 11.17 -8.96 -4.58
CA ILE A 160 9.75 -8.54 -4.58
C ILE A 160 9.54 -7.50 -5.67
N THR A 161 10.46 -6.55 -5.78
CA THR A 161 10.49 -5.56 -6.86
C THR A 161 11.71 -5.74 -7.73
N MET A 162 11.63 -5.26 -8.98
CA MET A 162 12.71 -5.36 -9.97
C MET A 162 13.27 -3.97 -10.34
N LEU A 163 12.77 -2.93 -9.70
CA LEU A 163 13.24 -1.55 -9.88
C LEU A 163 14.26 -1.22 -8.79
N ASP A 164 15.44 -0.78 -9.22
CA ASP A 164 16.51 -0.36 -8.33
C ASP A 164 16.17 1.01 -7.69
N PRO A 165 15.91 1.07 -6.37
CA PRO A 165 15.47 2.29 -5.72
C PRO A 165 16.56 3.36 -5.65
N LEU A 166 17.84 2.99 -5.62
CA LEU A 166 18.95 3.96 -5.60
C LEU A 166 19.16 4.56 -6.98
N LYS A 167 19.21 3.73 -8.02
CA LYS A 167 19.34 4.18 -9.40
C LYS A 167 18.28 5.19 -9.81
N TYR A 168 17.05 5.00 -9.36
CA TYR A 168 15.92 5.86 -9.69
C TYR A 168 15.57 6.87 -8.59
N GLN A 169 16.42 6.99 -7.55
CA GLN A 169 16.26 7.92 -6.43
C GLN A 169 14.86 7.86 -5.79
N LEU A 170 14.36 6.63 -5.60
CA LEU A 170 13.05 6.40 -5.00
C LEU A 170 13.12 6.50 -3.48
N LEU A 171 12.13 7.19 -2.89
CA LEU A 171 12.08 7.41 -1.44
C LEU A 171 11.35 6.26 -0.75
N PHE A 172 12.01 5.66 0.25
CA PHE A 172 11.43 4.61 1.09
C PHE A 172 10.29 5.13 1.97
N GLU A 173 10.38 6.38 2.42
CA GLU A 173 9.39 7.04 3.27
C GLU A 173 8.03 7.21 2.60
N ARG A 174 7.96 7.11 1.27
CA ARG A 174 6.68 7.03 0.54
C ARG A 174 6.00 5.67 0.71
N PHE A 175 6.75 4.63 1.04
CA PHE A 175 6.26 3.28 1.28
C PHE A 175 6.02 3.03 2.78
N LEU A 176 7.03 3.26 3.61
CA LEU A 176 6.94 3.17 5.06
C LEU A 176 7.47 4.46 5.68
N ASN A 177 6.61 5.15 6.42
CA ASN A 177 6.97 6.34 7.18
C ASN A 177 6.64 6.10 8.66
N PRO A 178 7.63 6.11 9.57
CA PRO A 178 7.43 5.95 11.00
C PRO A 178 6.44 6.96 11.61
N GLU A 179 6.35 8.16 11.01
CA GLU A 179 5.42 9.20 11.44
C GLU A 179 3.97 8.93 10.99
N ARG A 180 3.78 8.04 10.02
CA ARG A 180 2.49 7.69 9.46
C ARG A 180 2.21 6.21 9.65
N VAL A 181 1.59 5.85 10.76
CA VAL A 181 1.24 4.46 11.10
C VAL A 181 0.11 3.97 10.20
N THR A 182 0.44 3.58 8.98
CA THR A 182 -0.47 2.91 8.06
C THR A 182 0.19 1.66 7.52
N MET A 183 -0.58 0.56 7.46
CA MET A 183 -0.10 -0.70 6.91
C MET A 183 0.34 -0.51 5.45
N PRO A 184 1.52 -1.04 5.07
CA PRO A 184 1.97 -0.96 3.68
C PRO A 184 1.00 -1.75 2.78
N VAL A 185 0.68 -1.17 1.63
CA VAL A 185 -0.16 -1.82 0.62
C VAL A 185 0.73 -2.24 -0.54
N SER A 186 0.73 -3.53 -0.85
CA SER A 186 1.40 -4.05 -2.04
C SER A 186 0.41 -4.25 -3.17
N TYR A 187 0.68 -3.64 -4.32
CA TYR A 187 -0.06 -3.83 -5.57
C TYR A 187 0.70 -4.72 -6.54
N THR A 188 1.47 -5.67 -6.02
CA THR A 188 2.15 -6.63 -6.89
C THR A 188 1.11 -7.56 -7.51
N HIS A 189 0.98 -7.49 -8.84
CA HIS A 189 0.09 -8.38 -9.58
C HIS A 189 0.83 -9.67 -9.89
N LEU A 190 0.40 -10.73 -9.27
CA LEU A 190 0.51 -12.06 -9.83
C LEU A 190 -0.48 -12.14 -10.98
N ARG A 191 -0.19 -12.94 -12.01
CA ARG A 191 -1.16 -13.28 -13.05
C ARG A 191 -2.26 -14.09 -12.38
N ALA A 192 -3.19 -13.39 -11.76
CA ALA A 192 -4.35 -13.99 -11.14
C ALA A 192 -5.49 -14.01 -12.15
N HIS A 193 -6.39 -14.96 -12.03
CA HIS A 193 -7.63 -15.05 -12.78
C HIS A 193 -8.62 -13.92 -12.47
N GLU A 194 -8.17 -12.84 -11.85
CA GLU A 194 -8.99 -11.71 -11.42
C GLU A 194 -9.40 -10.75 -12.53
N THR A 195 -9.00 -11.01 -13.76
CA THR A 195 -9.40 -10.19 -14.93
C THR A 195 -10.51 -10.79 -15.74
N VAL A 196 -11.28 -11.71 -15.17
CA VAL A 196 -12.50 -12.24 -15.78
C VAL A 196 -13.68 -11.85 -14.89
N LEU A 197 -14.00 -10.59 -14.88
CA LEU A 197 -15.33 -10.05 -14.63
C LEU A 197 -15.58 -8.90 -15.59
#